data_9ff03c231ee26ac313b98a6300610196
#
_entry.id   9ff03c231ee26ac313b98a6300610196
#
_cell.length_a   1.000
_cell.length_b   1.000
_cell.length_c   1.000
_cell.angle_alpha   90.00
_cell.angle_beta   90.00
_cell.angle_gamma   90.00
#
_symmetry.space_group_name_H-M   'P 1'
#
loop_
_entity.id
_entity.type
_entity.pdbx_description
1 polymer ?
#
loop_
_entity_poly.entity_id
_entity_poly.type
_entity_poly.pdbx_seq_one_letter_code
_entity_poly.pdbx_strand_id
1 'polypeptide(L)'
;MEDRPRYRNTRLPPQALTLKIATWNVNGIRAREAQFLEWLDRDHPDVVCLQEIKAASAQVPTALCEMQGYWCYWHGERAYSGVGLHVRRDAFPEKPRFAHPPFDHENRIVAAELGNLIVASIYVPNGGKDFPAKMRFLEAMDRWVEEAHAQGRELVLCGDMNVARTDRDVHPKERKPNCIGQLPEERELIERILSRGLVDVGRALDPDNDGLFTWWAPWRNMRQRNIGWRLDYVMASEPLAARATSCEVLAQFGTSDHAPVVAAFGEQPARPS
;
A
#
# COMPACT_ATOMS: atom_id res chain seq x y z
N MET A 1 -39.51 45.77 -19.34
CA MET A 1 -38.25 45.14 -19.84
C MET A 1 -37.44 44.78 -18.62
N GLU A 2 -37.60 43.53 -18.16
CA GLU A 2 -36.90 43.03 -16.96
C GLU A 2 -35.57 42.41 -17.38
N ASP A 3 -34.52 42.96 -16.80
CA ASP A 3 -33.14 42.53 -17.02
C ASP A 3 -32.90 41.24 -16.23
N ARG A 4 -32.76 40.07 -16.91
CA ARG A 4 -32.46 38.81 -16.30
C ARG A 4 -30.95 38.69 -16.08
N PRO A 5 -30.48 38.38 -14.87
CA PRO A 5 -29.04 38.20 -14.62
C PRO A 5 -28.50 37.00 -15.40
N ARG A 6 -27.48 37.25 -16.22
CA ARG A 6 -26.72 36.19 -16.92
C ARG A 6 -25.88 35.40 -15.89
N TYR A 7 -26.28 34.18 -15.58
CA TYR A 7 -25.43 33.25 -14.85
C TYR A 7 -24.15 32.96 -15.66
N ARG A 8 -23.02 33.49 -15.18
CA ARG A 8 -21.70 33.06 -15.67
C ARG A 8 -21.49 31.63 -15.24
N ASN A 9 -21.46 30.72 -16.21
CA ASN A 9 -21.07 29.34 -16.06
C ASN A 9 -19.55 29.34 -15.77
N THR A 10 -19.14 29.48 -14.51
CA THR A 10 -17.76 29.25 -14.07
C THR A 10 -17.53 27.75 -14.11
N ARG A 11 -17.01 27.25 -15.22
CA ARG A 11 -16.40 25.91 -15.26
C ARG A 11 -15.32 25.93 -14.20
N LEU A 12 -15.47 25.10 -13.15
CA LEU A 12 -14.38 24.79 -12.25
C LEU A 12 -13.19 24.31 -13.13
N PRO A 13 -11.95 24.72 -12.82
CA PRO A 13 -10.80 24.18 -13.51
C PRO A 13 -10.84 22.65 -13.41
N PRO A 14 -10.44 21.92 -14.47
CA PRO A 14 -10.34 20.47 -14.39
C PRO A 14 -9.49 20.14 -13.16
N GLN A 15 -10.03 19.36 -12.24
CA GLN A 15 -9.26 18.83 -11.13
C GLN A 15 -8.10 18.05 -11.75
N ALA A 16 -6.87 18.45 -11.47
CA ALA A 16 -5.69 17.72 -11.87
C ALA A 16 -5.89 16.26 -11.46
N LEU A 17 -5.76 15.34 -12.42
CA LEU A 17 -5.95 13.91 -12.19
C LEU A 17 -4.86 13.44 -11.24
N THR A 18 -5.18 13.34 -9.97
CA THR A 18 -4.27 12.85 -8.92
C THR A 18 -4.49 11.34 -8.78
N LEU A 19 -3.45 10.53 -9.02
CA LEU A 19 -3.49 9.10 -8.75
C LEU A 19 -3.33 8.87 -7.24
N LYS A 20 -4.34 8.28 -6.61
CA LYS A 20 -4.34 7.96 -5.18
C LYS A 20 -4.21 6.46 -4.96
N ILE A 21 -3.12 6.02 -4.37
CA ILE A 21 -2.83 4.62 -4.05
C ILE A 21 -2.77 4.44 -2.54
N ALA A 22 -3.48 3.44 -2.04
CA ALA A 22 -3.63 3.20 -0.63
C ALA A 22 -3.28 1.75 -0.25
N THR A 23 -2.77 1.56 0.96
CA THR A 23 -2.53 0.22 1.52
C THR A 23 -3.02 0.14 2.97
N TRP A 24 -3.53 -1.02 3.35
CA TRP A 24 -3.96 -1.30 4.72
C TRP A 24 -3.86 -2.79 5.06
N ASN A 25 -3.04 -3.15 6.02
CA ASN A 25 -3.15 -4.45 6.69
C ASN A 25 -4.40 -4.45 7.57
N VAL A 26 -5.44 -5.15 7.12
CA VAL A 26 -6.76 -5.13 7.77
C VAL A 26 -6.85 -6.10 8.95
N ASN A 27 -5.88 -6.98 9.15
CA ASN A 27 -5.88 -7.99 10.20
C ASN A 27 -7.25 -8.72 10.32
N GLY A 28 -7.76 -9.19 9.17
CA GLY A 28 -9.06 -9.86 9.03
C GLY A 28 -10.15 -8.96 8.46
N ILE A 29 -10.43 -9.12 7.16
CA ILE A 29 -11.36 -8.27 6.40
C ILE A 29 -12.80 -8.34 6.92
N ARG A 30 -13.26 -9.51 7.36
CA ARG A 30 -14.63 -9.69 7.89
C ARG A 30 -14.91 -8.82 9.11
N ALA A 31 -13.92 -8.61 9.97
CA ALA A 31 -14.05 -7.75 11.15
C ALA A 31 -13.90 -6.25 10.83
N ARG A 32 -13.46 -5.91 9.64
CA ARG A 32 -13.21 -4.53 9.16
C ARG A 32 -14.09 -4.14 7.99
N GLU A 33 -15.07 -4.96 7.62
CA GLU A 33 -15.97 -4.72 6.48
C GLU A 33 -16.57 -3.31 6.49
N ALA A 34 -17.27 -2.94 7.56
CA ALA A 34 -17.91 -1.63 7.66
C ALA A 34 -16.90 -0.47 7.61
N GLN A 35 -15.76 -0.61 8.29
CA GLN A 35 -14.71 0.39 8.29
C GLN A 35 -14.06 0.53 6.92
N PHE A 36 -13.88 -0.58 6.20
CA PHE A 36 -13.31 -0.57 4.87
C PHE A 36 -14.24 0.13 3.87
N LEU A 37 -15.54 -0.15 3.91
CA LEU A 37 -16.53 0.53 3.07
C LEU A 37 -16.62 2.02 3.39
N GLU A 38 -16.65 2.41 4.68
CA GLU A 38 -16.61 3.81 5.11
C GLU A 38 -15.36 4.54 4.57
N TRP A 39 -14.21 3.89 4.65
CA TRP A 39 -12.97 4.46 4.17
C TRP A 39 -12.97 4.67 2.66
N LEU A 40 -13.44 3.68 1.89
CA LEU A 40 -13.57 3.79 0.44
C LEU A 40 -14.50 4.92 0.03
N ASP A 41 -15.65 5.06 0.72
CA ASP A 41 -16.64 6.11 0.44
C ASP A 41 -16.11 7.51 0.78
N ARG A 42 -15.29 7.63 1.82
CA ARG A 42 -14.70 8.90 2.24
C ARG A 42 -13.53 9.35 1.38
N ASP A 43 -12.60 8.44 1.12
CA ASP A 43 -11.29 8.79 0.55
C ASP A 43 -11.15 8.51 -0.95
N HIS A 44 -12.03 7.68 -1.52
CA HIS A 44 -12.09 7.33 -2.94
C HIS A 44 -10.71 7.03 -3.56
N PRO A 45 -9.89 6.12 -2.99
CA PRO A 45 -8.59 5.80 -3.58
C PRO A 45 -8.76 5.13 -4.94
N ASP A 46 -7.82 5.38 -5.87
CA ASP A 46 -7.85 4.78 -7.21
C ASP A 46 -7.39 3.32 -7.19
N VAL A 47 -6.44 3.02 -6.30
CA VAL A 47 -5.95 1.65 -6.07
C VAL A 47 -5.86 1.39 -4.58
N VAL A 48 -6.35 0.22 -4.14
CA VAL A 48 -6.32 -0.22 -2.74
C VAL A 48 -5.64 -1.57 -2.63
N CYS A 49 -4.60 -1.63 -1.82
CA CYS A 49 -3.84 -2.83 -1.49
C CYS A 49 -4.16 -3.26 -0.06
N LEU A 50 -4.67 -4.47 0.13
CA LEU A 50 -5.02 -5.01 1.44
C LEU A 50 -4.12 -6.20 1.80
N GLN A 51 -3.74 -6.28 3.07
CA GLN A 51 -2.96 -7.39 3.62
C GLN A 51 -3.70 -8.02 4.80
N GLU A 52 -3.36 -9.26 5.11
CA GLU A 52 -3.97 -10.06 6.16
C GLU A 52 -5.51 -10.12 6.07
N ILE A 53 -6.05 -10.35 4.87
CA ILE A 53 -7.51 -10.47 4.71
C ILE A 53 -8.08 -11.65 5.50
N LYS A 54 -7.29 -12.69 5.78
CA LYS A 54 -7.64 -13.86 6.60
C LYS A 54 -8.98 -14.50 6.21
N ALA A 55 -9.21 -14.57 4.90
CA ALA A 55 -10.42 -15.15 4.30
C ALA A 55 -10.09 -15.80 2.96
N ALA A 56 -10.69 -16.95 2.68
CA ALA A 56 -10.79 -17.44 1.32
C ALA A 56 -11.73 -16.54 0.51
N SER A 57 -11.59 -16.49 -0.81
CA SER A 57 -12.44 -15.64 -1.67
C SER A 57 -13.94 -15.87 -1.42
N ALA A 58 -14.36 -17.12 -1.19
CA ALA A 58 -15.75 -17.46 -0.85
C ALA A 58 -16.19 -17.00 0.55
N GLN A 59 -15.29 -16.56 1.41
CA GLN A 59 -15.56 -16.09 2.77
C GLN A 59 -15.49 -14.56 2.90
N VAL A 60 -15.11 -13.88 1.81
CA VAL A 60 -15.15 -12.42 1.76
C VAL A 60 -16.61 -11.98 1.77
N PRO A 61 -17.00 -10.98 2.58
CA PRO A 61 -18.36 -10.47 2.60
C PRO A 61 -18.85 -10.07 1.19
N THR A 62 -20.09 -10.40 0.84
CA THR A 62 -20.64 -10.15 -0.50
C THR A 62 -20.56 -8.68 -0.90
N ALA A 63 -20.80 -7.76 0.05
CA ALA A 63 -20.69 -6.32 -0.20
C ALA A 63 -19.28 -5.90 -0.66
N LEU A 64 -18.24 -6.65 -0.29
CA LEU A 64 -16.86 -6.40 -0.70
C LEU A 64 -16.46 -7.15 -1.98
N CYS A 65 -17.11 -8.30 -2.26
CA CYS A 65 -16.84 -9.05 -3.49
C CYS A 65 -17.29 -8.30 -4.75
N GLU A 66 -18.39 -7.56 -4.64
CA GLU A 66 -19.06 -6.87 -5.75
C GLU A 66 -19.10 -5.35 -5.52
N MET A 67 -18.06 -4.78 -4.91
CA MET A 67 -18.00 -3.34 -4.68
C MET A 67 -18.23 -2.57 -5.97
N GLN A 68 -19.31 -1.77 -5.99
CA GLN A 68 -19.61 -0.89 -7.12
C GLN A 68 -18.46 0.09 -7.34
N GLY A 69 -18.08 0.28 -8.58
CA GLY A 69 -17.01 1.22 -8.93
C GLY A 69 -15.59 0.66 -8.85
N TYR A 70 -15.37 -0.59 -8.42
CA TYR A 70 -14.05 -1.21 -8.38
C TYR A 70 -13.97 -2.53 -9.16
N TRP A 71 -12.80 -2.79 -9.74
CA TRP A 71 -12.35 -4.11 -10.13
C TRP A 71 -11.71 -4.75 -8.90
N CYS A 72 -12.37 -5.76 -8.33
CA CYS A 72 -11.92 -6.39 -7.08
C CYS A 72 -11.18 -7.70 -7.36
N TYR A 73 -10.07 -7.91 -6.67
CA TYR A 73 -9.36 -9.18 -6.67
C TYR A 73 -8.99 -9.57 -5.24
N TRP A 74 -9.41 -10.75 -4.84
CA TRP A 74 -9.16 -11.33 -3.51
C TRP A 74 -8.31 -12.58 -3.66
N HIS A 75 -7.19 -12.63 -2.96
CA HIS A 75 -6.23 -13.72 -3.01
C HIS A 75 -5.96 -14.23 -1.61
N GLY A 76 -6.67 -15.26 -1.21
CA GLY A 76 -6.57 -15.91 0.09
C GLY A 76 -7.21 -17.28 0.05
N GLU A 77 -6.71 -18.20 0.86
CA GLU A 77 -7.16 -19.59 0.87
C GLU A 77 -7.82 -19.99 2.20
N ARG A 78 -7.34 -19.46 3.32
CA ARG A 78 -7.80 -19.81 4.68
C ARG A 78 -7.83 -18.58 5.59
N ALA A 79 -8.13 -18.78 6.86
CA ALA A 79 -8.08 -17.75 7.89
C ALA A 79 -6.63 -17.32 8.28
N TYR A 80 -5.70 -17.37 7.33
CA TYR A 80 -4.29 -17.03 7.49
C TYR A 80 -3.79 -16.28 6.26
N SER A 81 -2.93 -15.26 6.45
CA SER A 81 -2.42 -14.40 5.38
C SER A 81 -3.50 -13.82 4.44
N GLY A 82 -3.25 -13.82 3.15
CA GLY A 82 -4.13 -13.32 2.10
C GLY A 82 -4.02 -11.84 1.84
N VAL A 83 -4.11 -11.47 0.57
CA VAL A 83 -4.06 -10.07 0.09
C VAL A 83 -5.26 -9.76 -0.79
N GLY A 84 -5.60 -8.47 -0.86
CA GLY A 84 -6.61 -7.94 -1.79
C GLY A 84 -6.03 -6.82 -2.62
N LEU A 85 -6.54 -6.65 -3.84
CA LEU A 85 -6.17 -5.54 -4.71
C LEU A 85 -7.40 -5.07 -5.47
N HIS A 86 -7.74 -3.80 -5.29
CA HIS A 86 -8.93 -3.21 -5.87
C HIS A 86 -8.55 -1.96 -6.65
N VAL A 87 -9.09 -1.85 -7.88
CA VAL A 87 -8.78 -0.77 -8.81
C VAL A 87 -10.07 -0.07 -9.19
N ARG A 88 -10.14 1.25 -9.01
CA ARG A 88 -11.32 2.07 -9.29
C ARG A 88 -11.57 2.16 -10.80
N ARG A 89 -12.80 1.84 -11.22
CA ARG A 89 -13.18 1.77 -12.63
C ARG A 89 -13.17 3.13 -13.32
N ASP A 90 -13.51 4.19 -12.61
CA ASP A 90 -13.50 5.55 -13.18
C ASP A 90 -12.07 6.03 -13.49
N ALA A 91 -11.08 5.62 -12.67
CA ALA A 91 -9.67 5.91 -12.92
C ALA A 91 -9.05 4.98 -13.97
N PHE A 92 -9.49 3.72 -13.99
CA PHE A 92 -9.03 2.67 -14.91
C PHE A 92 -10.22 1.92 -15.50
N PRO A 93 -10.81 2.44 -16.61
CA PRO A 93 -12.03 1.85 -17.21
C PRO A 93 -11.83 0.43 -17.73
N GLU A 94 -10.63 0.10 -18.19
CA GLU A 94 -10.30 -1.25 -18.63
C GLU A 94 -9.96 -2.14 -17.43
N LYS A 95 -10.52 -3.35 -17.40
CA LYS A 95 -10.24 -4.30 -16.34
C LYS A 95 -8.76 -4.68 -16.32
N PRO A 96 -8.07 -4.46 -15.21
CA PRO A 96 -6.64 -4.81 -15.10
C PRO A 96 -6.41 -6.32 -15.22
N ARG A 97 -5.26 -6.70 -15.71
CA ARG A 97 -4.77 -8.06 -15.52
C ARG A 97 -4.20 -8.17 -14.10
N PHE A 98 -4.81 -9.02 -13.30
CA PHE A 98 -4.26 -9.41 -12.00
C PHE A 98 -3.36 -10.62 -12.17
N ALA A 99 -2.20 -10.60 -11.56
CA ALA A 99 -1.19 -11.64 -11.66
C ALA A 99 -0.50 -11.89 -10.30
N HIS A 100 0.04 -13.10 -10.16
CA HIS A 100 0.86 -13.50 -9.03
C HIS A 100 2.27 -13.74 -9.51
N PRO A 101 3.30 -13.10 -8.94
CA PRO A 101 4.68 -13.44 -9.21
C PRO A 101 4.97 -14.91 -8.87
N PRO A 102 5.92 -15.57 -9.55
CA PRO A 102 6.23 -16.99 -9.32
C PRO A 102 6.65 -17.34 -7.89
N PHE A 103 7.08 -16.35 -7.12
CA PHE A 103 7.47 -16.50 -5.72
C PHE A 103 6.32 -16.28 -4.73
N ASP A 104 5.09 -16.04 -5.23
CA ASP A 104 3.94 -15.96 -4.33
C ASP A 104 3.80 -17.24 -3.53
N HIS A 105 3.88 -17.10 -2.23
CA HIS A 105 3.77 -18.19 -1.27
C HIS A 105 2.76 -17.81 -0.20
N GLU A 106 1.84 -18.71 0.11
CA GLU A 106 0.78 -18.48 1.10
C GLU A 106 -0.13 -17.26 0.79
N ASN A 107 -0.36 -16.96 -0.50
CA ASN A 107 -1.24 -15.85 -0.94
C ASN A 107 -0.82 -14.49 -0.39
N ARG A 108 0.45 -14.12 -0.57
CA ARG A 108 1.05 -12.93 0.04
C ARG A 108 1.31 -11.78 -0.93
N ILE A 109 1.13 -12.00 -2.23
CA ILE A 109 1.34 -10.97 -3.23
C ILE A 109 0.38 -11.12 -4.39
N VAL A 110 -0.19 -10.00 -4.81
CA VAL A 110 -0.93 -9.86 -6.07
C VAL A 110 -0.57 -8.54 -6.72
N ALA A 111 -0.39 -8.54 -8.03
CA ALA A 111 -0.10 -7.36 -8.83
C ALA A 111 -1.23 -7.07 -9.81
N ALA A 112 -1.55 -5.80 -10.05
CA ALA A 112 -2.42 -5.31 -11.11
C ALA A 112 -1.60 -4.57 -12.17
N GLU A 113 -1.78 -4.91 -13.43
CA GLU A 113 -1.16 -4.21 -14.57
C GLU A 113 -2.09 -3.11 -15.06
N LEU A 114 -1.65 -1.87 -14.93
CA LEU A 114 -2.36 -0.64 -15.26
C LEU A 114 -1.59 0.11 -16.38
N GLY A 115 -1.68 -0.40 -17.61
CA GLY A 115 -0.83 0.07 -18.70
C GLY A 115 0.64 -0.24 -18.42
N ASN A 116 1.50 0.78 -18.35
CA ASN A 116 2.92 0.60 -18.02
C ASN A 116 3.19 0.44 -16.51
N LEU A 117 2.24 0.86 -15.66
CA LEU A 117 2.36 0.78 -14.22
C LEU A 117 1.94 -0.61 -13.71
N ILE A 118 2.71 -1.18 -12.79
CA ILE A 118 2.33 -2.35 -12.00
C ILE A 118 2.17 -1.89 -10.54
N VAL A 119 1.00 -2.12 -9.97
CA VAL A 119 0.78 -1.91 -8.53
C VAL A 119 0.65 -3.26 -7.85
N ALA A 120 1.43 -3.51 -6.80
CA ALA A 120 1.40 -4.76 -6.05
C ALA A 120 0.97 -4.57 -4.60
N SER A 121 0.03 -5.40 -4.17
CA SER A 121 -0.31 -5.59 -2.75
C SER A 121 0.56 -6.69 -2.17
N ILE A 122 1.35 -6.39 -1.15
CA ILE A 122 2.40 -7.26 -0.63
C ILE A 122 2.23 -7.44 0.89
N TYR A 123 2.31 -8.68 1.33
CA TYR A 123 2.38 -9.07 2.73
C TYR A 123 3.61 -9.95 2.96
N VAL A 124 4.74 -9.35 3.29
CA VAL A 124 5.98 -10.06 3.58
C VAL A 124 5.79 -10.99 4.78
N PRO A 125 6.27 -12.26 4.76
CA PRO A 125 6.22 -13.12 5.92
C PRO A 125 6.80 -12.44 7.17
N ASN A 126 6.15 -12.59 8.32
CA ASN A 126 6.67 -12.02 9.58
C ASN A 126 8.04 -12.60 9.96
N GLY A 127 8.29 -13.86 9.64
CA GLY A 127 9.57 -14.53 9.93
C GLY A 127 9.64 -15.21 11.29
N GLY A 128 8.65 -15.02 12.18
CA GLY A 128 8.66 -15.63 13.51
C GLY A 128 8.58 -17.16 13.51
N LYS A 129 7.94 -17.74 12.49
CA LYS A 129 7.86 -19.22 12.31
C LYS A 129 8.94 -19.75 11.38
N ASP A 130 9.24 -19.03 10.32
CA ASP A 130 10.19 -19.41 9.28
C ASP A 130 10.90 -18.15 8.77
N PHE A 131 11.98 -17.79 9.45
CA PHE A 131 12.81 -16.65 9.05
C PHE A 131 13.47 -16.86 7.68
N PRO A 132 14.00 -18.04 7.34
CA PRO A 132 14.49 -18.31 5.99
C PRO A 132 13.44 -18.09 4.89
N ALA A 133 12.16 -18.41 5.11
CA ALA A 133 11.12 -18.14 4.14
C ALA A 133 10.92 -16.64 3.91
N LYS A 134 10.99 -15.80 4.96
CA LYS A 134 10.97 -14.35 4.85
C LYS A 134 12.11 -13.83 3.98
N MET A 135 13.34 -14.31 4.26
CA MET A 135 14.52 -13.87 3.51
C MET A 135 14.42 -14.27 2.02
N ARG A 136 14.00 -15.51 1.72
CA ARG A 136 13.75 -15.95 0.33
C ARG A 136 12.69 -15.10 -0.38
N PHE A 137 11.63 -14.70 0.33
CA PHE A 137 10.59 -13.84 -0.22
C PHE A 137 11.14 -12.45 -0.59
N LEU A 138 11.90 -11.83 0.31
CA LEU A 138 12.55 -10.53 0.06
C LEU A 138 13.57 -10.59 -1.08
N GLU A 139 14.40 -11.65 -1.13
CA GLU A 139 15.34 -11.88 -2.23
C GLU A 139 14.64 -12.08 -3.59
N ALA A 140 13.51 -12.78 -3.60
CA ALA A 140 12.73 -12.97 -4.81
C ALA A 140 12.05 -11.67 -5.26
N MET A 141 11.58 -10.86 -4.32
CA MET A 141 11.03 -9.54 -4.58
C MET A 141 12.09 -8.59 -5.18
N ASP A 142 13.34 -8.61 -4.67
CA ASP A 142 14.47 -7.86 -5.24
C ASP A 142 14.68 -8.18 -6.73
N ARG A 143 14.75 -9.47 -7.08
CA ARG A 143 14.89 -9.91 -8.48
C ARG A 143 13.69 -9.50 -9.34
N TRP A 144 12.49 -9.64 -8.81
CA TRP A 144 11.27 -9.26 -9.53
C TRP A 144 11.22 -7.76 -9.86
N VAL A 145 11.64 -6.90 -8.94
CA VAL A 145 11.75 -5.45 -9.17
C VAL A 145 12.77 -5.15 -10.27
N GLU A 146 13.95 -5.77 -10.20
CA GLU A 146 14.98 -5.64 -11.23
C GLU A 146 14.47 -6.03 -12.62
N GLU A 147 13.83 -7.19 -12.73
CA GLU A 147 13.25 -7.71 -13.97
C GLU A 147 12.16 -6.80 -14.54
N ALA A 148 11.27 -6.28 -13.71
CA ALA A 148 10.21 -5.38 -14.13
C ALA A 148 10.77 -4.04 -14.66
N HIS A 149 11.74 -3.45 -13.97
CA HIS A 149 12.41 -2.23 -14.43
C HIS A 149 13.23 -2.47 -15.72
N ALA A 150 13.88 -3.61 -15.86
CA ALA A 150 14.58 -3.99 -17.09
C ALA A 150 13.63 -4.10 -18.30
N GLN A 151 12.35 -4.43 -18.06
CA GLN A 151 11.28 -4.42 -19.07
C GLN A 151 10.66 -3.03 -19.30
N GLY A 152 11.18 -1.99 -18.67
CA GLY A 152 10.67 -0.62 -18.77
C GLY A 152 9.36 -0.38 -18.03
N ARG A 153 8.97 -1.27 -17.09
CA ARG A 153 7.75 -1.11 -16.29
C ARG A 153 7.99 -0.15 -15.13
N GLU A 154 7.00 0.64 -14.79
CA GLU A 154 6.95 1.39 -13.53
C GLU A 154 6.27 0.53 -12.44
N LEU A 155 6.73 0.65 -11.20
CA LEU A 155 6.24 -0.14 -10.07
C LEU A 155 5.73 0.75 -8.94
N VAL A 156 4.67 0.28 -8.26
CA VAL A 156 4.34 0.67 -6.90
C VAL A 156 4.16 -0.57 -6.05
N LEU A 157 5.02 -0.77 -5.07
CA LEU A 157 4.94 -1.82 -4.08
C LEU A 157 4.28 -1.27 -2.83
N CYS A 158 3.10 -1.77 -2.50
CA CYS A 158 2.32 -1.34 -1.33
C CYS A 158 2.11 -2.50 -0.37
N GLY A 159 2.30 -2.26 0.90
CA GLY A 159 1.88 -3.22 1.90
C GLY A 159 2.75 -3.30 3.13
N ASP A 160 2.47 -4.35 3.89
CA ASP A 160 3.18 -4.70 5.10
C ASP A 160 4.46 -5.48 4.76
N MET A 161 5.58 -4.80 4.87
CA MET A 161 6.90 -5.37 4.61
C MET A 161 7.45 -6.15 5.81
N ASN A 162 6.79 -6.06 6.96
CA ASN A 162 7.24 -6.68 8.22
C ASN A 162 8.71 -6.38 8.58
N VAL A 163 9.25 -5.28 8.08
CA VAL A 163 10.62 -4.78 8.33
C VAL A 163 10.56 -3.29 8.61
N ALA A 164 11.07 -2.88 9.73
CA ALA A 164 11.36 -1.48 10.02
C ALA A 164 12.72 -1.14 9.40
N ARG A 165 12.72 -0.33 8.33
CA ARG A 165 13.86 -0.04 7.47
C ARG A 165 15.06 0.51 8.24
N THR A 166 14.80 1.39 9.21
CA THR A 166 15.84 2.03 10.03
C THR A 166 15.40 2.11 11.49
N ASP A 167 16.30 2.55 12.37
CA ASP A 167 15.93 2.80 13.77
C ASP A 167 14.90 3.92 13.92
N ARG A 168 14.81 4.85 12.95
CA ARG A 168 13.79 5.89 12.92
C ARG A 168 12.38 5.33 12.71
N ASP A 169 12.29 4.14 12.11
CA ASP A 169 11.05 3.43 11.85
C ASP A 169 10.56 2.55 13.03
N VAL A 170 11.26 2.64 14.16
CA VAL A 170 10.91 1.97 15.42
C VAL A 170 10.97 2.96 16.56
N HIS A 171 9.88 3.06 17.32
CA HIS A 171 9.86 3.87 18.52
C HIS A 171 11.01 3.46 19.48
N PRO A 172 11.78 4.39 20.10
CA PRO A 172 12.96 4.05 20.91
C PRO A 172 12.75 2.99 21.99
N LYS A 173 11.53 2.91 22.57
CA LYS A 173 11.18 1.90 23.58
C LYS A 173 10.98 0.49 23.01
N GLU A 174 10.83 0.35 21.69
CA GLU A 174 10.61 -0.91 21.01
C GLU A 174 11.86 -1.40 20.24
N ARG A 175 12.93 -0.62 20.20
CA ARG A 175 14.19 -1.02 19.55
C ARG A 175 14.85 -2.17 20.29
N LYS A 176 15.16 -3.24 19.53
CA LYS A 176 15.81 -4.45 20.06
C LYS A 176 16.79 -4.99 19.02
N PRO A 177 18.08 -5.14 19.33
CA PRO A 177 19.11 -5.47 18.34
C PRO A 177 18.93 -6.83 17.65
N ASN A 178 18.22 -7.78 18.28
CA ASN A 178 18.01 -9.13 17.75
C ASN A 178 16.53 -9.45 17.51
N CYS A 179 15.75 -8.43 17.16
CA CYS A 179 14.32 -8.60 16.91
C CYS A 179 14.06 -8.75 15.41
N ILE A 180 13.35 -9.80 15.02
CA ILE A 180 12.84 -9.95 13.66
C ILE A 180 12.03 -8.71 13.30
N GLY A 181 12.22 -8.21 12.07
CA GLY A 181 11.70 -6.92 11.62
C GLY A 181 12.65 -5.75 11.87
N GLN A 182 13.75 -5.96 12.61
CA GLN A 182 14.79 -4.96 12.89
C GLN A 182 16.21 -5.49 12.59
N LEU A 183 16.33 -6.72 12.10
CA LEU A 183 17.63 -7.35 11.86
C LEU A 183 18.37 -6.68 10.70
N PRO A 184 19.70 -6.55 10.78
CA PRO A 184 20.51 -5.91 9.73
C PRO A 184 20.29 -6.54 8.35
N GLU A 185 20.23 -7.88 8.26
CA GLU A 185 20.04 -8.61 7.00
C GLU A 185 18.67 -8.34 6.36
N GLU A 186 17.60 -8.12 7.15
CA GLU A 186 16.30 -7.74 6.63
C GLU A 186 16.33 -6.33 6.06
N ARG A 187 16.94 -5.39 6.79
CA ARG A 187 17.11 -3.99 6.40
C ARG A 187 17.95 -3.86 5.14
N GLU A 188 19.03 -4.63 5.03
CA GLU A 188 19.90 -4.66 3.85
C GLU A 188 19.12 -5.09 2.59
N LEU A 189 18.22 -6.08 2.71
CA LEU A 189 17.37 -6.50 1.60
C LEU A 189 16.38 -5.40 1.19
N ILE A 190 15.75 -4.71 2.14
CA ILE A 190 14.86 -3.57 1.82
C ILE A 190 15.64 -2.44 1.14
N GLU A 191 16.83 -2.10 1.62
CA GLU A 191 17.69 -1.09 0.98
C GLU A 191 18.10 -1.52 -0.44
N ARG A 192 18.42 -2.79 -0.64
CA ARG A 192 18.75 -3.33 -1.96
C ARG A 192 17.56 -3.25 -2.93
N ILE A 193 16.35 -3.59 -2.49
CA ILE A 193 15.12 -3.44 -3.27
C ILE A 193 14.90 -1.97 -3.66
N LEU A 194 15.06 -1.05 -2.73
CA LEU A 194 14.96 0.39 -3.02
C LEU A 194 16.02 0.85 -4.01
N SER A 195 17.25 0.35 -3.89
CA SER A 195 18.36 0.70 -4.81
C SER A 195 18.14 0.26 -6.25
N ARG A 196 17.12 -0.57 -6.53
CA ARG A 196 16.68 -0.92 -7.89
C ARG A 196 15.91 0.19 -8.61
N GLY A 197 15.86 1.40 -8.07
CA GLY A 197 15.13 2.55 -8.64
C GLY A 197 13.75 2.76 -8.04
N LEU A 198 13.54 2.34 -6.79
CA LEU A 198 12.35 2.61 -6.00
C LEU A 198 12.63 3.65 -4.92
N VAL A 199 11.62 4.44 -4.59
CA VAL A 199 11.65 5.43 -3.51
C VAL A 199 10.61 5.07 -2.46
N ASP A 200 10.99 5.07 -1.19
CA ASP A 200 10.07 5.04 -0.05
C ASP A 200 9.36 6.40 0.05
N VAL A 201 8.16 6.49 -0.51
CA VAL A 201 7.43 7.75 -0.69
C VAL A 201 7.15 8.46 0.62
N GLY A 202 6.76 7.71 1.66
CA GLY A 202 6.47 8.29 2.97
C GLY A 202 7.69 8.94 3.60
N ARG A 203 8.83 8.26 3.56
CA ARG A 203 10.07 8.80 4.12
C ARG A 203 10.68 9.91 3.27
N ALA A 204 10.50 9.85 1.95
CA ALA A 204 10.99 10.90 1.05
C ALA A 204 10.26 12.23 1.25
N LEU A 205 8.95 12.19 1.52
CA LEU A 205 8.14 13.39 1.77
C LEU A 205 8.26 13.92 3.21
N ASP A 206 8.57 13.06 4.17
CA ASP A 206 8.68 13.43 5.59
C ASP A 206 9.94 12.81 6.22
N PRO A 207 11.15 13.28 5.79
CA PRO A 207 12.42 12.64 6.11
C PRO A 207 12.79 12.70 7.60
N ASP A 208 12.30 13.72 8.30
CA ASP A 208 12.69 14.00 9.70
C ASP A 208 11.66 13.55 10.73
N ASN A 209 10.54 12.96 10.30
CA ASN A 209 9.50 12.50 11.21
C ASN A 209 9.85 11.16 11.90
N ASP A 210 10.19 11.24 13.17
CA ASP A 210 10.51 10.08 14.03
C ASP A 210 9.23 9.37 14.55
N GLY A 211 8.03 9.85 14.21
CA GLY A 211 6.74 9.32 14.65
C GLY A 211 5.89 8.73 13.53
N LEU A 212 6.46 8.49 12.36
CA LEU A 212 5.77 7.95 11.18
C LEU A 212 5.56 6.44 11.31
N PHE A 213 4.77 6.02 12.32
CA PHE A 213 4.49 4.61 12.57
C PHE A 213 3.16 4.20 11.94
N THR A 214 3.09 2.94 11.49
CA THR A 214 1.92 2.36 10.82
C THR A 214 1.33 1.18 11.58
N TRP A 215 2.10 0.57 12.48
CA TRP A 215 1.71 -0.56 13.32
C TRP A 215 1.97 -0.29 14.80
N TRP A 216 1.06 -0.75 15.64
CA TRP A 216 1.18 -0.67 17.10
C TRP A 216 0.71 -1.96 17.75
N ALA A 217 1.47 -2.44 18.72
CA ALA A 217 1.05 -3.59 19.50
C ALA A 217 -0.34 -3.34 20.15
N PRO A 218 -1.27 -4.32 20.11
CA PRO A 218 -2.67 -4.11 20.52
C PRO A 218 -2.90 -4.04 22.03
N TRP A 219 -1.87 -3.79 22.82
CA TRP A 219 -1.95 -3.69 24.28
C TRP A 219 -1.40 -2.36 24.79
N ARG A 220 -1.66 -2.03 26.06
CA ARG A 220 -1.11 -0.86 26.78
C ARG A 220 -1.30 0.49 26.08
N ASN A 221 -2.35 0.62 25.28
CA ASN A 221 -2.66 1.84 24.51
C ASN A 221 -1.46 2.32 23.67
N MET A 222 -0.73 1.38 23.05
CA MET A 222 0.50 1.71 22.31
C MET A 222 0.21 2.67 21.13
N ARG A 223 -0.93 2.47 20.41
CA ARG A 223 -1.34 3.34 19.32
C ARG A 223 -1.62 4.77 19.78
N GLN A 224 -2.38 4.96 20.87
CA GLN A 224 -2.71 6.28 21.44
C GLN A 224 -1.45 7.02 21.93
N ARG A 225 -0.43 6.27 22.35
CA ARG A 225 0.86 6.78 22.82
C ARG A 225 1.87 6.95 21.68
N ASN A 226 1.49 6.60 20.46
CA ASN A 226 2.34 6.50 19.29
C ASN A 226 3.66 5.74 19.55
N ILE A 227 3.59 4.60 20.27
CA ILE A 227 4.72 3.70 20.49
C ILE A 227 4.57 2.54 19.51
N GLY A 228 5.14 2.68 18.33
CA GLY A 228 4.89 1.78 17.20
C GLY A 228 6.09 1.58 16.29
N TRP A 229 5.83 0.90 15.18
CA TRP A 229 6.79 0.63 14.11
C TRP A 229 6.19 1.07 12.78
N ARG A 230 7.02 1.45 11.83
CA ARG A 230 6.62 1.64 10.45
C ARG A 230 6.92 0.35 9.69
N LEU A 231 5.86 -0.38 9.33
CA LEU A 231 5.93 -1.67 8.64
C LEU A 231 5.23 -1.62 7.27
N ASP A 232 4.30 -0.67 7.10
CA ASP A 232 3.54 -0.50 5.87
C ASP A 232 4.14 0.61 5.02
N TYR A 233 4.40 0.31 3.75
CA TYR A 233 5.11 1.20 2.83
C TYR A 233 4.34 1.40 1.54
N VAL A 234 4.58 2.55 0.91
CA VAL A 234 4.35 2.81 -0.51
C VAL A 234 5.71 3.09 -1.12
N MET A 235 6.24 2.13 -1.86
CA MET A 235 7.51 2.25 -2.59
C MET A 235 7.20 2.39 -4.08
N ALA A 236 7.59 3.50 -4.69
CA ALA A 236 7.28 3.80 -6.08
C ALA A 236 8.55 3.98 -6.91
N SER A 237 8.50 3.60 -8.19
CA SER A 237 9.58 3.90 -9.15
C SER A 237 9.88 5.40 -9.16
N GLU A 238 11.15 5.77 -9.29
CA GLU A 238 11.63 7.15 -9.20
C GLU A 238 10.81 8.16 -10.05
N PRO A 239 10.43 7.88 -11.32
CA PRO A 239 9.65 8.82 -12.11
C PRO A 239 8.25 9.09 -11.52
N LEU A 240 7.62 8.08 -10.91
CA LEU A 240 6.34 8.24 -10.25
C LEU A 240 6.51 8.90 -8.89
N ALA A 241 7.50 8.48 -8.11
CA ALA A 241 7.80 9.06 -6.80
C ALA A 241 8.11 10.56 -6.87
N ALA A 242 8.78 11.02 -7.94
CA ALA A 242 9.02 12.46 -8.17
C ALA A 242 7.73 13.30 -8.31
N ARG A 243 6.58 12.66 -8.52
CA ARG A 243 5.26 13.29 -8.62
C ARG A 243 4.43 13.13 -7.34
N ALA A 244 4.97 12.47 -6.31
CA ALA A 244 4.27 12.31 -5.06
C ALA A 244 4.02 13.66 -4.38
N THR A 245 2.77 13.91 -3.99
CA THR A 245 2.33 15.15 -3.35
C THR A 245 2.00 14.97 -1.87
N SER A 246 1.61 13.75 -1.48
CA SER A 246 1.40 13.36 -0.08
C SER A 246 1.61 11.86 0.11
N CYS A 247 1.93 11.46 1.35
CA CYS A 247 1.89 10.08 1.82
C CYS A 247 1.52 10.09 3.30
N GLU A 248 0.25 9.80 3.59
CA GLU A 248 -0.32 10.01 4.91
C GLU A 248 -0.60 8.68 5.61
N VAL A 249 -0.28 8.59 6.89
CA VAL A 249 -0.69 7.49 7.78
C VAL A 249 -1.96 7.91 8.51
N LEU A 250 -3.07 7.21 8.27
CA LEU A 250 -4.34 7.47 8.92
C LEU A 250 -4.38 6.86 10.32
N ALA A 251 -3.47 7.29 11.19
CA ALA A 251 -3.19 6.68 12.49
C ALA A 251 -4.41 6.61 13.44
N GLN A 252 -5.45 7.42 13.23
CA GLN A 252 -6.66 7.41 14.05
C GLN A 252 -7.80 6.57 13.43
N PHE A 253 -7.59 6.03 12.22
CA PHE A 253 -8.62 5.29 11.51
C PHE A 253 -8.54 3.79 11.76
N GLY A 254 -9.71 3.17 11.93
CA GLY A 254 -9.89 1.73 11.99
C GLY A 254 -9.44 1.08 13.32
N THR A 255 -9.79 -0.19 13.46
CA THR A 255 -9.50 -1.03 14.64
C THR A 255 -8.46 -2.13 14.37
N SER A 256 -7.87 -2.16 13.17
CA SER A 256 -6.68 -2.98 12.93
C SER A 256 -5.52 -2.46 13.78
N ASP A 257 -4.58 -3.30 14.13
CA ASP A 257 -3.31 -2.90 14.75
C ASP A 257 -2.39 -2.16 13.78
N HIS A 258 -2.72 -2.16 12.48
CA HIS A 258 -2.15 -1.29 11.46
C HIS A 258 -3.09 -0.14 11.07
N ALA A 259 -2.53 0.97 10.61
CA ALA A 259 -3.26 2.08 10.01
C ALA A 259 -3.16 2.05 8.48
N PRO A 260 -4.18 2.55 7.75
CA PRO A 260 -4.05 2.80 6.33
C PRO A 260 -2.94 3.81 6.03
N VAL A 261 -2.23 3.58 4.91
CA VAL A 261 -1.28 4.54 4.33
C VAL A 261 -1.79 4.93 2.95
N VAL A 262 -1.88 6.23 2.67
CA VAL A 262 -2.42 6.77 1.42
C VAL A 262 -1.40 7.69 0.77
N ALA A 263 -0.95 7.35 -0.42
CA ALA A 263 -0.07 8.18 -1.24
C ALA A 263 -0.84 8.80 -2.41
N ALA A 264 -0.57 10.08 -2.70
CA ALA A 264 -1.12 10.80 -3.83
C ALA A 264 0.00 11.25 -4.78
N PHE A 265 -0.23 11.06 -6.09
CA PHE A 265 0.72 11.39 -7.14
C PHE A 265 0.06 12.34 -8.14
N GLY A 266 0.68 13.50 -8.41
CA GLY A 266 0.22 14.47 -9.39
C GLY A 266 0.32 13.98 -10.84
N GLU A 267 -0.19 14.77 -11.77
CA GLU A 267 -0.15 14.48 -13.20
C GLU A 267 1.29 14.37 -13.72
N GLN A 268 1.45 13.54 -14.74
CA GLN A 268 2.70 13.53 -15.49
C GLN A 268 2.82 14.85 -16.24
N PRO A 269 3.91 15.62 -16.10
CA PRO A 269 4.11 16.80 -16.95
C PRO A 269 4.04 16.36 -18.42
N ALA A 270 3.29 17.13 -19.22
CA ALA A 270 3.20 16.87 -20.65
C ALA A 270 4.62 16.74 -21.24
N ARG A 271 4.89 15.64 -21.95
CA ARG A 271 6.19 15.52 -22.64
C ARG A 271 6.33 16.70 -23.60
N PRO A 272 7.44 17.43 -23.57
CA PRO A 272 7.68 18.42 -24.59
C PRO A 272 7.66 17.72 -25.96
N SER A 273 6.84 18.27 -26.85
CA SER A 273 6.64 17.83 -28.23
C SER A 273 7.90 18.02 -29.06
#